data_62cbd909057288b0bbc4b55beb9e1c8d
#
_entry.id   62cbd909057288b0bbc4b55beb9e1c8d
#
_cell.length_a   1.000
_cell.length_b   1.000
_cell.length_c   1.000
_cell.angle_alpha   90.00
_cell.angle_beta   90.00
_cell.angle_gamma   90.00
#
_symmetry.space_group_name_H-M   'P 1'
#
loop_
_entity.id
_entity.type
_entity.pdbx_description
1 polymer ?
#
loop_
_entity_poly.entity_id
_entity_poly.type
_entity_poly.pdbx_seq_one_letter_code
_entity_poly.pdbx_strand_id
1 'polypeptide(L)'
;MKNIVAKITSLMLVSVVLFSGCTSKKNYEASSDAVANNKTVTVATSFYPMYIFSLNVAKDIPNVKVVNMTKPMTGCLHDYSITTDNLKTLDGAQVFVTNGADMESFMDKVTEQMPNLKIIDSSKGIELIKNEGDEGYNPHLWVSISNAITQVKNIGEQLATLDPINAQKYKANTEAYIVKLEAQRAKMHKSLDSVKNRDIVTFHEAFPYFAKEFNFNIVGVIEREPGSEPSAKDLQSTIEQVKKLKVKALFAEPQYPTKAVETIATETGSKVYSLDPIVTGPMDADAYINIMDSNLKILEEALK
;
A
#
# COMPACT_ATOMS: atom_id res chain seq x y z
N MET A 1 12.12 86.95 -10.49
CA MET A 1 13.27 87.81 -10.25
C MET A 1 14.47 86.90 -10.15
N LYS A 2 15.30 86.86 -11.15
CA LYS A 2 16.68 87.37 -11.20
C LYS A 2 17.58 86.56 -10.22
N ASN A 3 18.69 85.95 -10.50
CA ASN A 3 19.74 86.09 -11.52
C ASN A 3 20.65 84.82 -11.38
N ILE A 4 21.17 84.23 -12.38
CA ILE A 4 22.34 84.52 -13.26
C ILE A 4 23.70 84.17 -12.61
N VAL A 5 24.49 83.35 -13.34
CA VAL A 5 25.92 83.42 -13.67
C VAL A 5 26.88 82.79 -12.65
N ALA A 6 27.93 82.06 -12.95
CA ALA A 6 28.72 81.79 -14.18
C ALA A 6 29.75 80.67 -13.89
N LYS A 7 30.10 80.03 -14.93
CA LYS A 7 31.39 79.44 -15.35
C LYS A 7 32.63 79.72 -14.49
N ILE A 8 33.47 78.67 -14.30
CA ILE A 8 34.90 78.79 -14.66
C ILE A 8 35.43 77.34 -14.91
N THR A 9 35.99 77.23 -16.08
CA THR A 9 36.81 76.13 -16.64
C THR A 9 38.18 76.11 -15.95
N SER A 10 38.70 74.98 -15.61
CA SER A 10 40.16 74.82 -15.49
C SER A 10 40.57 73.40 -15.97
N LEU A 11 41.31 73.49 -17.03
CA LEU A 11 41.99 72.43 -17.75
C LEU A 11 43.28 72.10 -17.02
N MET A 12 43.51 70.84 -16.56
CA MET A 12 44.83 70.41 -16.23
C MET A 12 45.05 68.99 -16.78
N LEU A 13 45.93 68.96 -17.74
CA LEU A 13 46.55 67.80 -18.37
C LEU A 13 47.58 67.23 -17.40
N VAL A 14 47.49 65.96 -17.06
CA VAL A 14 48.65 65.20 -16.58
C VAL A 14 48.51 63.71 -16.96
N SER A 15 49.36 63.31 -17.87
CA SER A 15 50.16 62.11 -18.06
C SER A 15 49.57 60.74 -17.77
N VAL A 16 49.45 60.00 -18.85
CA VAL A 16 49.29 58.57 -18.98
C VAL A 16 50.51 57.82 -18.43
N VAL A 17 50.30 56.92 -17.50
CA VAL A 17 51.23 55.81 -17.22
C VAL A 17 50.47 54.52 -17.41
N LEU A 18 50.80 53.82 -18.50
CA LEU A 18 50.33 52.49 -18.77
C LEU A 18 51.05 51.51 -17.85
N PHE A 19 50.33 50.95 -16.90
CA PHE A 19 50.70 49.71 -16.24
C PHE A 19 49.80 48.61 -16.76
N SER A 20 50.35 47.79 -17.67
CA SER A 20 49.78 46.52 -18.09
C SER A 20 49.91 45.51 -16.93
N GLY A 21 48.88 45.40 -16.11
CA GLY A 21 48.70 44.35 -15.10
C GLY A 21 47.71 43.33 -15.60
N CYS A 22 48.23 42.18 -16.10
CA CYS A 22 47.40 41.00 -16.33
C CYS A 22 46.82 40.51 -15.00
N THR A 23 45.62 40.89 -14.65
CA THR A 23 44.85 40.22 -13.61
C THR A 23 43.99 39.15 -14.25
N SER A 24 44.50 37.91 -14.18
CA SER A 24 43.72 36.70 -14.40
C SER A 24 42.51 36.73 -13.44
N LYS A 25 41.34 37.10 -13.92
CA LYS A 25 40.08 36.78 -13.24
C LYS A 25 39.93 35.28 -13.26
N LYS A 26 40.36 34.59 -12.20
CA LYS A 26 39.81 33.26 -11.86
C LYS A 26 38.33 33.47 -11.59
N ASN A 27 37.49 33.09 -12.57
CA ASN A 27 36.10 32.79 -12.31
C ASN A 27 36.12 31.63 -11.29
N TYR A 28 35.80 31.94 -10.06
CA TYR A 28 35.29 30.93 -9.13
C TYR A 28 33.87 30.62 -9.62
N GLU A 29 33.78 29.68 -10.56
CA GLU A 29 32.56 28.90 -10.66
C GLU A 29 32.44 28.22 -9.30
N ALA A 30 31.48 28.69 -8.51
CA ALA A 30 30.99 27.92 -7.38
C ALA A 30 30.37 26.66 -7.98
N SER A 31 31.20 25.62 -8.13
CA SER A 31 30.68 24.28 -8.28
C SER A 31 29.94 24.01 -6.97
N SER A 32 28.64 24.18 -7.03
CA SER A 32 27.76 23.54 -6.07
C SER A 32 27.82 22.03 -6.33
N ASP A 33 28.95 21.43 -5.99
CA ASP A 33 28.99 20.02 -5.69
C ASP A 33 28.12 19.83 -4.45
N ALA A 34 26.81 19.84 -4.63
CA ALA A 34 25.91 19.11 -3.79
C ALA A 34 26.42 17.67 -3.88
N VAL A 35 27.24 17.27 -2.90
CA VAL A 35 27.56 15.86 -2.66
C VAL A 35 26.21 15.21 -2.48
N ALA A 36 25.66 14.68 -3.56
CA ALA A 36 24.49 13.84 -3.53
C ALA A 36 24.87 12.73 -2.56
N ASN A 37 24.25 12.75 -1.40
CA ASN A 37 24.44 11.72 -0.39
C ASN A 37 23.88 10.43 -1.01
N ASN A 38 24.76 9.67 -1.68
CA ASN A 38 24.44 8.48 -2.50
C ASN A 38 24.05 7.28 -1.61
N LYS A 39 23.58 7.54 -0.39
CA LYS A 39 23.14 6.50 0.53
C LYS A 39 21.81 5.94 0.02
N THR A 40 21.79 4.68 -0.36
CA THR A 40 20.56 3.98 -0.72
C THR A 40 19.63 3.89 0.47
N VAL A 41 18.38 4.31 0.32
CA VAL A 41 17.31 4.11 1.28
C VAL A 41 16.60 2.79 0.92
N THR A 42 16.74 1.80 1.79
CA THR A 42 16.01 0.54 1.65
C THR A 42 14.73 0.60 2.47
N VAL A 43 13.59 0.47 1.78
CA VAL A 43 12.25 0.38 2.36
C VAL A 43 11.85 -1.09 2.36
N ALA A 44 11.86 -1.73 3.51
CA ALA A 44 11.31 -3.07 3.69
C ALA A 44 9.79 -2.98 3.88
N THR A 45 9.06 -3.98 3.43
CA THR A 45 7.60 -4.08 3.59
C THR A 45 7.26 -5.42 4.19
N SER A 46 6.22 -5.48 5.01
CA SER A 46 5.84 -6.70 5.73
C SER A 46 5.41 -7.83 4.80
N PHE A 47 4.54 -7.53 3.86
CA PHE A 47 4.01 -8.51 2.92
C PHE A 47 3.51 -7.86 1.62
N TYR A 48 2.91 -8.69 0.76
CA TYR A 48 2.61 -8.37 -0.62
C TYR A 48 1.86 -7.04 -0.87
N PRO A 49 0.70 -6.73 -0.26
CA PRO A 49 0.01 -5.46 -0.54
C PRO A 49 0.84 -4.24 -0.13
N MET A 50 1.54 -4.30 1.00
CA MET A 50 2.43 -3.21 1.43
C MET A 50 3.59 -3.01 0.46
N TYR A 51 4.10 -4.11 -0.13
CA TYR A 51 5.11 -4.04 -1.17
C TYR A 51 4.60 -3.32 -2.41
N ILE A 52 3.42 -3.70 -2.94
CA ILE A 52 2.86 -3.06 -4.14
C ILE A 52 2.58 -1.57 -3.92
N PHE A 53 2.04 -1.20 -2.76
CA PHE A 53 1.80 0.20 -2.43
C PHE A 53 3.11 1.00 -2.33
N SER A 54 4.10 0.47 -1.62
CA SER A 54 5.42 1.11 -1.48
C SER A 54 6.17 1.18 -2.81
N LEU A 55 6.03 0.18 -3.69
CA LEU A 55 6.62 0.17 -5.03
C LEU A 55 6.08 1.33 -5.88
N ASN A 56 4.77 1.61 -5.81
CA ASN A 56 4.16 2.74 -6.51
C ASN A 56 4.62 4.08 -5.92
N VAL A 57 4.66 4.21 -4.59
CA VAL A 57 5.08 5.43 -3.89
C VAL A 57 6.55 5.76 -4.15
N ALA A 58 7.42 4.73 -4.22
CA ALA A 58 8.85 4.89 -4.45
C ALA A 58 9.26 4.79 -5.94
N LYS A 59 8.30 4.76 -6.85
CA LYS A 59 8.53 4.56 -8.28
C LYS A 59 9.54 5.57 -8.84
N ASP A 60 10.54 5.07 -9.58
CA ASP A 60 11.53 5.88 -10.30
C ASP A 60 12.27 6.91 -9.42
N ILE A 61 12.36 6.66 -8.11
CA ILE A 61 13.16 7.48 -7.20
C ILE A 61 14.58 6.91 -7.13
N PRO A 62 15.61 7.66 -7.58
CA PRO A 62 16.98 7.22 -7.50
C PRO A 62 17.40 6.91 -6.06
N ASN A 63 18.20 5.87 -5.88
CA ASN A 63 18.71 5.44 -4.58
C ASN A 63 17.65 5.05 -3.54
N VAL A 64 16.42 4.73 -4.00
CA VAL A 64 15.40 4.10 -3.15
C VAL A 64 15.14 2.69 -3.66
N LYS A 65 15.19 1.73 -2.76
CA LYS A 65 14.95 0.32 -3.05
C LYS A 65 13.82 -0.19 -2.15
N VAL A 66 12.77 -0.74 -2.74
CA VAL A 66 11.70 -1.43 -2.01
C VAL A 66 11.98 -2.93 -2.03
N VAL A 67 11.88 -3.57 -0.87
CA VAL A 67 12.05 -5.01 -0.69
C VAL A 67 10.91 -5.59 0.11
N ASN A 68 10.36 -6.71 -0.32
CA ASN A 68 9.37 -7.42 0.49
C ASN A 68 10.08 -8.34 1.49
N MET A 69 9.72 -8.26 2.76
CA MET A 69 10.30 -9.09 3.81
C MET A 69 9.90 -10.55 3.65
N THR A 70 8.64 -10.79 3.29
CA THR A 70 8.11 -12.14 3.08
C THR A 70 8.25 -12.59 1.64
N LYS A 71 8.15 -13.92 1.43
CA LYS A 71 8.09 -14.47 0.07
C LYS A 71 6.74 -14.08 -0.58
N PRO A 72 6.68 -13.91 -1.91
CA PRO A 72 5.44 -13.54 -2.62
C PRO A 72 4.25 -14.49 -2.39
N MET A 73 4.50 -15.72 -1.99
CA MET A 73 3.48 -16.76 -1.76
C MET A 73 3.16 -16.99 -0.26
N THR A 74 3.52 -16.06 0.61
CA THR A 74 3.34 -16.25 2.07
C THR A 74 1.87 -16.18 2.48
N GLY A 75 1.03 -15.40 1.80
CA GLY A 75 -0.35 -15.16 2.22
C GLY A 75 -0.48 -14.12 3.34
N CYS A 76 -1.52 -14.23 4.16
CA CYS A 76 -1.74 -13.37 5.33
C CYS A 76 -0.73 -13.66 6.45
N LEU A 77 -0.50 -12.68 7.34
CA LEU A 77 0.55 -12.73 8.36
C LEU A 77 0.04 -12.98 9.80
N HIS A 78 -1.22 -13.35 9.98
CA HIS A 78 -1.80 -13.56 11.31
C HIS A 78 -0.96 -14.46 12.22
N ASP A 79 -0.57 -15.64 11.70
CA ASP A 79 0.22 -16.65 12.41
C ASP A 79 1.66 -16.71 11.91
N TYR A 80 2.12 -15.64 11.24
CA TYR A 80 3.44 -15.66 10.65
C TYR A 80 4.53 -15.56 11.70
N SER A 81 5.39 -16.58 11.73
CA SER A 81 6.59 -16.55 12.57
C SER A 81 7.75 -15.96 11.79
N ILE A 82 8.29 -14.83 12.32
CA ILE A 82 9.44 -14.17 11.72
C ILE A 82 10.66 -15.08 11.70
N THR A 83 11.33 -15.17 10.54
CA THR A 83 12.51 -16.00 10.32
C THR A 83 13.80 -15.19 10.44
N THR A 84 14.94 -15.89 10.55
CA THR A 84 16.25 -15.24 10.52
C THR A 84 16.50 -14.47 9.21
N ASP A 85 15.97 -14.94 8.08
CA ASP A 85 16.15 -14.23 6.81
C ASP A 85 15.28 -12.98 6.72
N ASN A 86 14.10 -12.98 7.35
CA ASN A 86 13.30 -11.77 7.51
C ASN A 86 14.06 -10.73 8.36
N LEU A 87 14.63 -11.15 9.50
CA LEU A 87 15.42 -10.26 10.34
C LEU A 87 16.64 -9.67 9.62
N LYS A 88 17.34 -10.45 8.80
CA LYS A 88 18.42 -9.93 7.94
C LYS A 88 17.93 -8.91 6.92
N THR A 89 16.74 -9.12 6.35
CA THR A 89 16.14 -8.16 5.42
C THR A 89 15.83 -6.84 6.13
N LEU A 90 15.30 -6.90 7.34
CA LEU A 90 14.98 -5.73 8.16
C LEU A 90 16.24 -5.01 8.68
N ASP A 91 17.30 -5.75 9.05
CA ASP A 91 18.59 -5.16 9.48
C ASP A 91 19.23 -4.32 8.37
N GLY A 92 19.05 -4.72 7.13
CA GLY A 92 19.49 -3.95 5.95
C GLY A 92 18.60 -2.76 5.56
N ALA A 93 17.46 -2.55 6.24
CA ALA A 93 16.48 -1.53 5.91
C ALA A 93 16.59 -0.29 6.81
N GLN A 94 16.24 0.88 6.29
CA GLN A 94 16.09 2.11 7.05
C GLN A 94 14.66 2.34 7.49
N VAL A 95 13.71 1.79 6.73
CA VAL A 95 12.27 1.94 6.94
C VAL A 95 11.59 0.59 6.79
N PHE A 96 10.63 0.29 7.65
CA PHE A 96 9.77 -0.87 7.58
C PHE A 96 8.31 -0.44 7.48
N VAL A 97 7.66 -0.78 6.39
CA VAL A 97 6.24 -0.48 6.13
C VAL A 97 5.40 -1.68 6.55
N THR A 98 4.50 -1.45 7.48
CA THR A 98 3.55 -2.44 8.00
C THR A 98 2.12 -2.11 7.57
N ASN A 99 1.27 -3.13 7.51
CA ASN A 99 -0.17 -2.93 7.39
C ASN A 99 -0.72 -2.22 8.63
N GLY A 100 -0.28 -2.63 9.81
CA GLY A 100 -0.86 -2.23 11.08
C GLY A 100 -2.14 -3.00 11.41
N ALA A 101 -2.93 -2.49 12.35
CA ALA A 101 -4.14 -3.16 12.84
C ALA A 101 -3.88 -4.62 13.26
N ASP A 102 -2.75 -4.85 13.93
CA ASP A 102 -2.30 -6.13 14.48
C ASP A 102 -2.05 -7.26 13.45
N MET A 103 -1.95 -6.94 12.14
CA MET A 103 -1.62 -7.92 11.10
C MET A 103 -0.26 -8.57 11.35
N GLU A 104 0.71 -7.80 11.78
CA GLU A 104 2.08 -8.26 12.03
C GLU A 104 2.25 -8.65 13.50
N SER A 105 1.81 -9.85 13.87
CA SER A 105 1.89 -10.38 15.26
C SER A 105 3.31 -10.46 15.84
N PHE A 106 4.34 -10.38 14.99
CA PHE A 106 5.76 -10.46 15.36
C PHE A 106 6.41 -9.09 15.69
N MET A 107 5.66 -7.99 15.68
CA MET A 107 6.22 -6.62 15.81
C MET A 107 7.00 -6.40 17.09
N ASP A 108 6.62 -6.99 18.21
CA ASP A 108 7.34 -6.88 19.47
C ASP A 108 8.79 -7.34 19.31
N LYS A 109 9.01 -8.48 18.63
CA LYS A 109 10.37 -8.99 18.35
C LYS A 109 11.18 -8.06 17.44
N VAL A 110 10.53 -7.41 16.46
CA VAL A 110 11.19 -6.47 15.56
C VAL A 110 11.62 -5.22 16.32
N THR A 111 10.73 -4.64 17.12
CA THR A 111 11.02 -3.41 17.87
C THR A 111 12.08 -3.62 18.95
N GLU A 112 12.09 -4.79 19.60
CA GLU A 112 13.10 -5.17 20.58
C GLU A 112 14.50 -5.33 19.95
N GLN A 113 14.60 -6.01 18.81
CA GLN A 113 15.88 -6.33 18.16
C GLN A 113 16.38 -5.18 17.27
N MET A 114 15.50 -4.31 16.79
CA MET A 114 15.83 -3.25 15.84
C MET A 114 15.28 -1.88 16.27
N PRO A 115 15.72 -1.33 17.41
CA PRO A 115 15.14 -0.10 17.99
C PRO A 115 15.36 1.15 17.12
N ASN A 116 16.26 1.11 16.15
CA ASN A 116 16.54 2.22 15.23
C ASN A 116 15.76 2.13 13.90
N LEU A 117 15.12 0.99 13.61
CA LEU A 117 14.33 0.81 12.40
C LEU A 117 13.10 1.72 12.45
N LYS A 118 12.90 2.53 11.40
CA LYS A 118 11.75 3.43 11.33
C LYS A 118 10.54 2.65 10.81
N ILE A 119 9.48 2.61 11.60
CA ILE A 119 8.26 1.87 11.26
C ILE A 119 7.23 2.84 10.71
N ILE A 120 6.67 2.51 9.56
CA ILE A 120 5.51 3.16 8.96
C ILE A 120 4.31 2.23 9.15
N ASP A 121 3.44 2.58 10.07
CA ASP A 121 2.12 1.96 10.21
C ASP A 121 1.16 2.60 9.22
N SER A 122 0.69 1.82 8.24
CA SER A 122 -0.19 2.31 7.19
C SER A 122 -1.66 2.43 7.60
N SER A 123 -2.05 1.84 8.74
CA SER A 123 -3.45 1.80 9.21
C SER A 123 -3.96 3.11 9.81
N LYS A 124 -3.09 4.10 10.04
CA LYS A 124 -3.44 5.33 10.75
C LYS A 124 -4.66 6.02 10.16
N GLY A 125 -5.65 6.33 11.02
CA GLY A 125 -6.87 7.03 10.64
C GLY A 125 -7.91 6.18 9.92
N ILE A 126 -7.70 4.88 9.75
CA ILE A 126 -8.70 3.94 9.24
C ILE A 126 -9.58 3.48 10.41
N GLU A 127 -10.90 3.53 10.21
CA GLU A 127 -11.87 2.97 11.17
C GLU A 127 -11.81 1.45 11.15
N LEU A 128 -11.42 0.85 12.27
CA LEU A 128 -11.25 -0.59 12.37
C LEU A 128 -12.54 -1.33 12.64
N ILE A 129 -12.74 -2.47 11.98
CA ILE A 129 -13.88 -3.39 12.21
C ILE A 129 -13.44 -4.41 13.25
N LYS A 130 -14.26 -4.60 14.32
CA LYS A 130 -14.01 -5.62 15.32
C LYS A 130 -14.31 -7.01 14.77
N ASN A 131 -13.49 -7.98 15.14
CA ASN A 131 -13.76 -9.37 14.88
C ASN A 131 -14.99 -9.87 15.65
N GLU A 132 -15.77 -10.77 15.07
CA GLU A 132 -16.89 -11.39 15.78
C GLU A 132 -16.36 -12.39 16.82
N GLY A 133 -16.69 -12.13 18.08
CA GLY A 133 -16.36 -13.03 19.20
C GLY A 133 -14.93 -12.99 19.69
N ASP A 134 -14.12 -12.06 19.21
CA ASP A 134 -12.73 -11.86 19.59
C ASP A 134 -12.48 -10.45 20.13
N GLU A 135 -11.44 -10.24 20.94
CA GLU A 135 -11.08 -8.92 21.46
C GLU A 135 -10.36 -8.02 20.45
N GLY A 136 -9.96 -8.58 19.30
CA GLY A 136 -9.17 -7.92 18.27
C GLY A 136 -9.97 -7.20 17.18
N TYR A 137 -9.24 -6.62 16.25
CA TYR A 137 -9.77 -5.99 15.04
C TYR A 137 -9.39 -6.79 13.81
N ASN A 138 -10.26 -6.76 12.78
CA ASN A 138 -9.95 -7.35 11.50
C ASN A 138 -8.85 -6.54 10.80
N PRO A 139 -7.72 -7.13 10.42
CA PRO A 139 -6.58 -6.39 9.88
C PRO A 139 -6.58 -6.29 8.35
N HIS A 140 -7.54 -6.86 7.62
CA HIS A 140 -7.54 -6.93 6.15
C HIS A 140 -7.94 -5.61 5.48
N LEU A 141 -7.27 -4.52 5.86
CA LEU A 141 -7.60 -3.15 5.44
C LEU A 141 -7.51 -2.97 3.93
N TRP A 142 -6.47 -3.51 3.31
CA TRP A 142 -6.12 -3.33 1.90
C TRP A 142 -7.14 -3.91 0.92
N VAL A 143 -8.03 -4.79 1.39
CA VAL A 143 -9.06 -5.39 0.51
C VAL A 143 -10.15 -4.38 0.14
N SER A 144 -10.35 -3.33 0.93
CA SER A 144 -11.12 -2.14 0.57
C SER A 144 -10.25 -1.14 -0.19
N ILE A 145 -10.71 -0.67 -1.36
CA ILE A 145 -9.96 0.32 -2.15
C ILE A 145 -9.88 1.66 -1.41
N SER A 146 -10.93 2.06 -0.71
CA SER A 146 -10.96 3.27 0.11
C SER A 146 -9.89 3.24 1.22
N ASN A 147 -9.73 2.09 1.87
CA ASN A 147 -8.67 1.91 2.85
C ASN A 147 -7.29 1.84 2.20
N ALA A 148 -7.15 1.17 1.05
CA ALA A 148 -5.90 1.14 0.29
C ALA A 148 -5.43 2.55 -0.11
N ILE A 149 -6.34 3.44 -0.50
CA ILE A 149 -6.03 4.86 -0.76
C ILE A 149 -5.47 5.53 0.50
N THR A 150 -6.08 5.29 1.66
CA THR A 150 -5.60 5.82 2.94
C THR A 150 -4.22 5.26 3.29
N GLN A 151 -4.01 3.95 3.13
CA GLN A 151 -2.72 3.31 3.37
C GLN A 151 -1.61 3.87 2.46
N VAL A 152 -1.89 4.02 1.16
CA VAL A 152 -0.95 4.62 0.19
C VAL A 152 -0.60 6.05 0.57
N LYS A 153 -1.58 6.84 1.00
CA LYS A 153 -1.36 8.21 1.49
C LYS A 153 -0.46 8.22 2.72
N ASN A 154 -0.75 7.38 3.71
CA ASN A 154 0.04 7.26 4.94
C ASN A 154 1.49 6.86 4.66
N ILE A 155 1.71 5.91 3.75
CA ILE A 155 3.05 5.49 3.32
C ILE A 155 3.79 6.65 2.66
N GLY A 156 3.15 7.35 1.73
CA GLY A 156 3.77 8.46 1.00
C GLY A 156 4.13 9.65 1.88
N GLU A 157 3.26 10.05 2.79
CA GLU A 157 3.49 11.15 3.73
C GLU A 157 4.63 10.84 4.71
N GLN A 158 4.66 9.61 5.23
CA GLN A 158 5.70 9.21 6.18
C GLN A 158 7.05 9.00 5.48
N LEU A 159 7.10 8.42 4.28
CA LEU A 159 8.33 8.34 3.49
C LEU A 159 8.86 9.72 3.14
N ALA A 160 8.00 10.66 2.75
CA ALA A 160 8.39 12.05 2.47
C ALA A 160 8.99 12.75 3.71
N THR A 161 8.54 12.39 4.91
CA THR A 161 9.06 12.90 6.18
C THR A 161 10.42 12.27 6.55
N LEU A 162 10.57 10.96 6.33
CA LEU A 162 11.77 10.20 6.69
C LEU A 162 12.93 10.40 5.69
N ASP A 163 12.61 10.68 4.42
CA ASP A 163 13.56 10.97 3.35
C ASP A 163 13.21 12.30 2.66
N PRO A 164 13.54 13.45 3.29
CA PRO A 164 13.17 14.76 2.78
C PRO A 164 13.81 15.13 1.44
N ILE A 165 14.92 14.49 1.08
CA ILE A 165 15.59 14.70 -0.23
C ILE A 165 14.65 14.28 -1.37
N ASN A 166 13.92 13.21 -1.20
CA ASN A 166 13.00 12.65 -2.18
C ASN A 166 11.52 13.02 -1.92
N ALA A 167 11.23 13.87 -0.92
CA ALA A 167 9.87 14.16 -0.46
C ALA A 167 8.89 14.55 -1.56
N GLN A 168 9.32 15.39 -2.50
CA GLN A 168 8.47 15.83 -3.62
C GLN A 168 8.12 14.68 -4.56
N LYS A 169 9.07 13.75 -4.79
CA LYS A 169 8.82 12.58 -5.65
C LYS A 169 7.85 11.61 -4.99
N TYR A 170 8.04 11.33 -3.69
CA TYR A 170 7.07 10.51 -2.94
C TYR A 170 5.66 11.07 -3.03
N LYS A 171 5.49 12.39 -2.80
CA LYS A 171 4.18 13.05 -2.90
C LYS A 171 3.58 12.93 -4.29
N ALA A 172 4.35 13.24 -5.33
CA ALA A 172 3.87 13.16 -6.70
C ALA A 172 3.47 11.73 -7.11
N ASN A 173 4.28 10.73 -6.75
CA ASN A 173 3.97 9.32 -7.01
C ASN A 173 2.74 8.85 -6.23
N THR A 174 2.61 9.26 -4.97
CA THR A 174 1.44 8.97 -4.12
C THR A 174 0.16 9.51 -4.78
N GLU A 175 0.15 10.78 -5.17
CA GLU A 175 -0.98 11.40 -5.86
C GLU A 175 -1.31 10.69 -7.18
N ALA A 176 -0.31 10.37 -7.99
CA ALA A 176 -0.49 9.66 -9.25
C ALA A 176 -1.09 8.26 -9.05
N TYR A 177 -0.69 7.54 -8.00
CA TYR A 177 -1.24 6.22 -7.72
C TYR A 177 -2.64 6.30 -7.11
N ILE A 178 -2.92 7.28 -6.24
CA ILE A 178 -4.26 7.54 -5.71
C ILE A 178 -5.25 7.80 -6.85
N VAL A 179 -4.88 8.58 -7.88
CA VAL A 179 -5.75 8.80 -9.06
C VAL A 179 -6.14 7.47 -9.73
N LYS A 180 -5.20 6.52 -9.85
CA LYS A 180 -5.50 5.19 -10.40
C LYS A 180 -6.45 4.39 -9.50
N LEU A 181 -6.22 4.42 -8.19
CA LEU A 181 -7.07 3.73 -7.21
C LEU A 181 -8.49 4.32 -7.18
N GLU A 182 -8.62 5.64 -7.22
CA GLU A 182 -9.92 6.33 -7.31
C GLU A 182 -10.69 5.95 -8.58
N ALA A 183 -10.01 5.87 -9.72
CA ALA A 183 -10.62 5.42 -10.97
C ALA A 183 -11.12 3.97 -10.85
N GLN A 184 -10.32 3.10 -10.23
CA GLN A 184 -10.71 1.71 -9.98
C GLN A 184 -11.88 1.61 -9.00
N ARG A 185 -11.87 2.40 -7.92
CA ARG A 185 -12.98 2.48 -6.97
C ARG A 185 -14.28 2.89 -7.66
N ALA A 186 -14.24 3.97 -8.44
CA ALA A 186 -15.40 4.45 -9.17
C ALA A 186 -15.95 3.41 -10.16
N LYS A 187 -15.05 2.67 -10.85
CA LYS A 187 -15.42 1.58 -11.75
C LYS A 187 -16.15 0.46 -11.01
N MET A 188 -15.65 0.06 -9.83
CA MET A 188 -16.25 -1.00 -9.01
C MET A 188 -17.61 -0.57 -8.46
N HIS A 189 -17.74 0.64 -7.90
CA HIS A 189 -19.02 1.18 -7.44
C HIS A 189 -20.06 1.23 -8.55
N LYS A 190 -19.69 1.74 -9.73
CA LYS A 190 -20.59 1.77 -10.88
C LYS A 190 -21.21 0.40 -11.21
N SER A 191 -20.46 -0.67 -11.02
CA SER A 191 -20.92 -2.02 -11.31
C SER A 191 -21.63 -2.67 -10.12
N LEU A 192 -21.05 -2.56 -8.93
CA LEU A 192 -21.47 -3.32 -7.75
C LEU A 192 -22.63 -2.68 -6.98
N ASP A 193 -22.79 -1.33 -7.02
CA ASP A 193 -23.88 -0.66 -6.28
C ASP A 193 -25.26 -1.04 -6.77
N SER A 194 -25.39 -1.52 -8.02
CA SER A 194 -26.66 -1.97 -8.62
C SER A 194 -26.97 -3.44 -8.38
N VAL A 195 -26.07 -4.21 -7.81
CA VAL A 195 -26.26 -5.65 -7.55
C VAL A 195 -27.38 -5.82 -6.52
N LYS A 196 -28.32 -6.72 -6.81
CA LYS A 196 -29.49 -6.96 -5.94
C LYS A 196 -29.21 -8.02 -4.86
N ASN A 197 -28.47 -9.06 -5.23
CA ASN A 197 -28.08 -10.11 -4.28
C ASN A 197 -26.83 -9.66 -3.53
N ARG A 198 -27.01 -9.37 -2.24
CA ARG A 198 -25.96 -8.83 -1.37
C ARG A 198 -25.33 -9.89 -0.46
N ASP A 199 -25.93 -11.06 -0.37
CA ASP A 199 -25.49 -12.12 0.53
C ASP A 199 -24.39 -12.93 -0.13
N ILE A 200 -23.23 -12.97 0.51
CA ILE A 200 -22.02 -13.69 0.05
C ILE A 200 -21.50 -14.59 1.16
N VAL A 201 -20.86 -15.69 0.75
CA VAL A 201 -20.07 -16.55 1.65
C VAL A 201 -18.62 -16.48 1.18
N THR A 202 -17.72 -16.13 2.07
CA THR A 202 -16.29 -16.02 1.80
C THR A 202 -15.50 -17.19 2.37
N PHE A 203 -14.28 -17.40 1.87
CA PHE A 203 -13.45 -18.48 2.35
C PHE A 203 -12.91 -18.18 3.76
N HIS A 204 -12.22 -17.07 3.95
CA HIS A 204 -11.81 -16.62 5.29
C HIS A 204 -12.23 -15.15 5.56
N GLU A 205 -11.88 -14.62 6.72
CA GLU A 205 -12.32 -13.30 7.19
C GLU A 205 -11.56 -12.12 6.54
N ALA A 206 -11.21 -12.23 5.24
CA ALA A 206 -10.46 -11.17 4.54
C ALA A 206 -11.35 -10.03 4.03
N PHE A 207 -12.65 -10.20 3.90
CA PHE A 207 -13.50 -9.30 3.13
C PHE A 207 -14.43 -8.35 3.92
N PRO A 208 -14.38 -8.18 5.25
CA PRO A 208 -15.31 -7.30 5.97
C PRO A 208 -15.25 -5.83 5.51
N TYR A 209 -14.04 -5.28 5.26
CA TYR A 209 -13.90 -3.90 4.76
C TYR A 209 -14.39 -3.75 3.32
N PHE A 210 -14.17 -4.76 2.48
CA PHE A 210 -14.72 -4.82 1.12
C PHE A 210 -16.25 -4.87 1.16
N ALA A 211 -16.81 -5.73 2.00
CA ALA A 211 -18.24 -5.86 2.18
C ALA A 211 -18.87 -4.55 2.69
N LYS A 212 -18.23 -3.87 3.66
CA LYS A 212 -18.66 -2.55 4.13
C LYS A 212 -18.65 -1.52 3.00
N GLU A 213 -17.59 -1.47 2.19
CA GLU A 213 -17.45 -0.50 1.08
C GLU A 213 -18.52 -0.69 0.01
N PHE A 214 -18.77 -1.93 -0.41
CA PHE A 214 -19.71 -2.23 -1.50
C PHE A 214 -21.09 -2.70 -1.02
N ASN A 215 -21.38 -2.58 0.27
CA ASN A 215 -22.66 -2.93 0.89
C ASN A 215 -23.07 -4.40 0.66
N PHE A 216 -22.12 -5.34 0.80
CA PHE A 216 -22.39 -6.77 0.83
C PHE A 216 -22.63 -7.26 2.27
N ASN A 217 -23.36 -8.37 2.40
CA ASN A 217 -23.56 -9.10 3.64
C ASN A 217 -22.74 -10.38 3.61
N ILE A 218 -21.70 -10.50 4.45
CA ILE A 218 -21.01 -11.76 4.64
C ILE A 218 -21.87 -12.61 5.57
N VAL A 219 -22.58 -13.58 5.00
CA VAL A 219 -23.53 -14.43 5.74
C VAL A 219 -22.91 -15.74 6.21
N GLY A 220 -21.65 -15.98 5.87
CA GLY A 220 -20.86 -17.13 6.35
C GLY A 220 -19.41 -17.01 5.93
N VAL A 221 -18.54 -17.52 6.78
CA VAL A 221 -17.09 -17.69 6.53
C VAL A 221 -16.80 -19.17 6.66
N ILE A 222 -16.10 -19.76 5.68
CA ILE A 222 -15.87 -21.22 5.60
C ILE A 222 -14.75 -21.63 6.56
N GLU A 223 -13.62 -20.92 6.49
CA GLU A 223 -12.49 -21.10 7.40
C GLU A 223 -12.18 -19.73 8.04
N ARG A 224 -12.17 -19.67 9.38
CA ARG A 224 -11.88 -18.40 10.05
C ARG A 224 -10.42 -18.00 9.90
N GLU A 225 -9.53 -18.98 9.98
CA GLU A 225 -8.10 -18.79 9.82
C GLU A 225 -7.57 -19.67 8.67
N PRO A 226 -6.70 -19.13 7.82
CA PRO A 226 -6.14 -19.85 6.69
C PRO A 226 -5.43 -21.14 7.12
N GLY A 227 -5.83 -22.28 6.54
CA GLY A 227 -5.25 -23.60 6.85
C GLY A 227 -5.87 -24.32 8.03
N SER A 228 -6.89 -23.75 8.68
CA SER A 228 -7.73 -24.47 9.63
C SER A 228 -8.84 -25.20 8.89
N GLU A 229 -8.78 -26.53 8.79
CA GLU A 229 -9.90 -27.28 8.23
C GLU A 229 -11.16 -27.09 9.10
N PRO A 230 -12.30 -26.67 8.51
CA PRO A 230 -13.54 -26.48 9.27
C PRO A 230 -14.01 -27.80 9.87
N SER A 231 -14.51 -27.75 11.09
CA SER A 231 -15.10 -28.93 11.69
C SER A 231 -16.37 -29.39 10.93
N ALA A 232 -16.75 -30.64 11.05
CA ALA A 232 -17.99 -31.16 10.45
C ALA A 232 -19.23 -30.34 10.90
N LYS A 233 -19.22 -29.85 12.13
CA LYS A 233 -20.29 -28.99 12.67
C LYS A 233 -20.31 -27.62 11.98
N ASP A 234 -19.14 -27.01 11.73
CA ASP A 234 -19.05 -25.71 11.07
C ASP A 234 -19.50 -25.83 9.61
N LEU A 235 -19.04 -26.88 8.90
CA LEU A 235 -19.49 -27.17 7.54
C LEU A 235 -21.01 -27.33 7.48
N GLN A 236 -21.60 -28.10 8.38
CA GLN A 236 -23.04 -28.30 8.43
C GLN A 236 -23.79 -27.00 8.70
N SER A 237 -23.33 -26.20 9.64
CA SER A 237 -23.91 -24.88 9.95
C SER A 237 -23.88 -23.97 8.74
N THR A 238 -22.74 -23.92 8.01
CA THR A 238 -22.61 -23.12 6.79
C THR A 238 -23.56 -23.63 5.69
N ILE A 239 -23.67 -24.95 5.48
CA ILE A 239 -24.60 -25.55 4.51
C ILE A 239 -26.05 -25.16 4.80
N GLU A 240 -26.47 -25.26 6.08
CA GLU A 240 -27.82 -24.89 6.51
C GLU A 240 -28.09 -23.40 6.26
N GLN A 241 -27.13 -22.54 6.56
CA GLN A 241 -27.24 -21.11 6.36
C GLN A 241 -27.31 -20.76 4.86
N VAL A 242 -26.44 -21.33 4.03
CA VAL A 242 -26.46 -21.16 2.57
C VAL A 242 -27.81 -21.59 1.96
N LYS A 243 -28.36 -22.74 2.40
CA LYS A 243 -29.69 -23.23 1.96
C LYS A 243 -30.81 -22.28 2.42
N LYS A 244 -30.79 -21.84 3.67
CA LYS A 244 -31.80 -20.94 4.26
C LYS A 244 -31.85 -19.59 3.54
N LEU A 245 -30.68 -19.01 3.25
CA LEU A 245 -30.55 -17.70 2.61
C LEU A 245 -30.55 -17.78 1.08
N LYS A 246 -30.55 -19.00 0.53
CA LYS A 246 -30.51 -19.27 -0.93
C LYS A 246 -29.31 -18.58 -1.60
N VAL A 247 -28.15 -18.59 -0.92
CA VAL A 247 -26.91 -18.04 -1.45
C VAL A 247 -26.49 -18.78 -2.70
N LYS A 248 -26.24 -18.07 -3.79
CA LYS A 248 -25.90 -18.67 -5.07
C LYS A 248 -24.42 -18.75 -5.36
N ALA A 249 -23.63 -17.87 -4.74
CA ALA A 249 -22.20 -17.73 -4.96
C ALA A 249 -21.41 -17.96 -3.67
N LEU A 250 -20.45 -18.88 -3.72
CA LEU A 250 -19.44 -19.11 -2.67
C LEU A 250 -18.11 -18.62 -3.23
N PHE A 251 -17.35 -17.87 -2.43
CA PHE A 251 -16.07 -17.33 -2.85
C PHE A 251 -14.94 -18.07 -2.16
N ALA A 252 -14.22 -18.88 -2.96
CA ALA A 252 -12.95 -19.47 -2.57
C ALA A 252 -11.80 -18.48 -2.81
N GLU A 253 -10.64 -18.77 -2.29
CA GLU A 253 -9.44 -17.98 -2.50
C GLU A 253 -8.37 -18.78 -3.25
N PRO A 254 -7.61 -18.16 -4.18
CA PRO A 254 -6.69 -18.90 -5.04
C PRO A 254 -5.51 -19.52 -4.27
N GLN A 255 -5.27 -19.10 -3.03
CA GLN A 255 -4.15 -19.54 -2.20
C GLN A 255 -4.46 -20.79 -1.37
N TYR A 256 -5.72 -21.18 -1.24
CA TYR A 256 -6.16 -22.22 -0.31
C TYR A 256 -6.85 -23.40 -0.99
N PRO A 257 -6.87 -24.60 -0.34
CA PRO A 257 -7.56 -25.77 -0.86
C PRO A 257 -9.08 -25.55 -1.01
N THR A 258 -9.66 -26.01 -2.11
CA THR A 258 -11.09 -25.80 -2.42
C THR A 258 -12.03 -26.85 -1.85
N LYS A 259 -11.51 -27.92 -1.19
CA LYS A 259 -12.30 -29.08 -0.75
C LYS A 259 -13.52 -28.71 0.11
N ALA A 260 -13.34 -27.82 1.09
CA ALA A 260 -14.42 -27.42 1.99
C ALA A 260 -15.53 -26.67 1.22
N VAL A 261 -15.16 -25.71 0.38
CA VAL A 261 -16.11 -24.94 -0.42
C VAL A 261 -16.82 -25.81 -1.47
N GLU A 262 -16.13 -26.75 -2.08
CA GLU A 262 -16.71 -27.72 -3.03
C GLU A 262 -17.74 -28.65 -2.36
N THR A 263 -17.50 -29.05 -1.11
CA THR A 263 -18.46 -29.82 -0.31
C THR A 263 -19.73 -29.00 -0.09
N ILE A 264 -19.60 -27.76 0.34
CA ILE A 264 -20.76 -26.84 0.54
C ILE A 264 -21.49 -26.63 -0.79
N ALA A 265 -20.77 -26.39 -1.88
CA ALA A 265 -21.35 -26.20 -3.20
C ALA A 265 -22.18 -27.41 -3.66
N THR A 266 -21.64 -28.61 -3.48
CA THR A 266 -22.32 -29.88 -3.82
C THR A 266 -23.63 -30.06 -3.03
N GLU A 267 -23.60 -29.77 -1.74
CA GLU A 267 -24.76 -29.92 -0.85
C GLU A 267 -25.84 -28.85 -1.03
N THR A 268 -25.48 -27.68 -1.57
CA THR A 268 -26.36 -26.52 -1.66
C THR A 268 -26.79 -26.17 -3.08
N GLY A 269 -26.08 -26.68 -4.09
CA GLY A 269 -26.24 -26.30 -5.49
C GLY A 269 -25.70 -24.90 -5.82
N SER A 270 -24.95 -24.27 -4.88
CA SER A 270 -24.30 -23.00 -5.11
C SER A 270 -23.09 -23.14 -6.04
N LYS A 271 -22.73 -22.08 -6.76
CA LYS A 271 -21.51 -22.06 -7.59
C LYS A 271 -20.33 -21.54 -6.80
N VAL A 272 -19.14 -22.08 -7.08
CA VAL A 272 -17.87 -21.63 -6.52
C VAL A 272 -17.20 -20.67 -7.50
N TYR A 273 -16.75 -19.52 -6.98
CA TYR A 273 -15.97 -18.51 -7.68
C TYR A 273 -14.68 -18.25 -6.91
N SER A 274 -13.64 -17.79 -7.58
CA SER A 274 -12.37 -17.44 -6.92
C SER A 274 -12.30 -15.92 -6.70
N LEU A 275 -12.29 -15.46 -5.46
CA LEU A 275 -12.12 -14.06 -5.09
C LEU A 275 -10.77 -13.89 -4.38
N ASP A 276 -9.91 -13.05 -4.94
CA ASP A 276 -8.53 -12.89 -4.48
C ASP A 276 -8.42 -11.80 -3.40
N PRO A 277 -7.94 -12.10 -2.19
CA PRO A 277 -7.71 -11.11 -1.13
C PRO A 277 -6.44 -10.28 -1.35
N ILE A 278 -5.75 -10.42 -2.47
CA ILE A 278 -4.56 -9.63 -2.87
C ILE A 278 -3.39 -9.82 -1.91
N VAL A 279 -3.10 -11.04 -1.53
CA VAL A 279 -1.97 -11.38 -0.63
C VAL A 279 -0.82 -12.06 -1.35
N THR A 280 -1.02 -12.44 -2.61
CA THR A 280 -0.03 -13.05 -3.50
C THR A 280 -0.24 -12.54 -4.93
N GLY A 281 0.79 -12.63 -5.78
CA GLY A 281 0.65 -12.25 -7.18
C GLY A 281 1.95 -11.76 -7.81
N PRO A 282 1.88 -11.14 -8.99
CA PRO A 282 3.03 -10.52 -9.66
C PRO A 282 3.63 -9.39 -8.82
N MET A 283 4.96 -9.32 -8.79
CA MET A 283 5.70 -8.28 -8.04
C MET A 283 5.87 -7.02 -8.90
N ASP A 284 4.78 -6.44 -9.36
CA ASP A 284 4.77 -5.24 -10.21
C ASP A 284 3.79 -4.17 -9.70
N ALA A 285 3.97 -2.94 -10.17
CA ALA A 285 3.27 -1.77 -9.67
C ALA A 285 1.75 -1.78 -9.96
N ASP A 286 1.30 -2.43 -11.03
CA ASP A 286 -0.11 -2.45 -11.43
C ASP A 286 -0.86 -3.69 -10.89
N ALA A 287 -0.15 -4.58 -10.17
CA ALA A 287 -0.70 -5.85 -9.70
C ALA A 287 -1.98 -5.70 -8.86
N TYR A 288 -2.01 -4.76 -7.90
CA TYR A 288 -3.19 -4.52 -7.07
C TYR A 288 -4.43 -4.17 -7.90
N ILE A 289 -4.29 -3.25 -8.84
CA ILE A 289 -5.41 -2.82 -9.70
C ILE A 289 -5.85 -3.95 -10.62
N ASN A 290 -4.91 -4.73 -11.16
CA ASN A 290 -5.21 -5.85 -12.04
C ASN A 290 -5.98 -6.96 -11.31
N ILE A 291 -5.61 -7.26 -10.05
CA ILE A 291 -6.34 -8.23 -9.22
C ILE A 291 -7.74 -7.70 -8.88
N MET A 292 -7.87 -6.43 -8.50
CA MET A 292 -9.18 -5.80 -8.27
C MET A 292 -10.07 -5.82 -9.52
N ASP A 293 -9.51 -5.63 -10.71
CA ASP A 293 -10.24 -5.77 -11.97
C ASP A 293 -10.72 -7.21 -12.23
N SER A 294 -9.90 -8.18 -11.88
CA SER A 294 -10.27 -9.59 -11.98
C SER A 294 -11.38 -9.94 -10.98
N ASN A 295 -11.25 -9.48 -9.75
CA ASN A 295 -12.27 -9.62 -8.72
C ASN A 295 -13.61 -8.99 -9.14
N LEU A 296 -13.57 -7.80 -9.75
CA LEU A 296 -14.79 -7.16 -10.28
C LEU A 296 -15.51 -8.03 -11.31
N LYS A 297 -14.79 -8.61 -12.28
CA LYS A 297 -15.36 -9.48 -13.29
C LYS A 297 -16.03 -10.72 -12.70
N ILE A 298 -15.36 -11.32 -11.70
CA ILE A 298 -15.87 -12.48 -10.98
C ILE A 298 -17.14 -12.13 -10.20
N LEU A 299 -17.16 -11.01 -9.51
CA LEU A 299 -18.34 -10.54 -8.77
C LEU A 299 -19.50 -10.21 -9.72
N GLU A 300 -19.23 -9.62 -10.87
CA GLU A 300 -20.23 -9.37 -11.90
C GLU A 300 -20.85 -10.68 -12.44
N GLU A 301 -20.05 -11.72 -12.63
CA GLU A 301 -20.54 -13.03 -13.05
C GLU A 301 -21.33 -13.72 -11.95
N ALA A 302 -20.83 -13.68 -10.72
CA ALA A 302 -21.38 -14.40 -9.59
C ALA A 302 -22.71 -13.84 -9.07
N LEU A 303 -22.91 -12.52 -9.17
CA LEU A 303 -23.99 -11.80 -8.46
C LEU A 303 -25.06 -11.19 -9.41
N LYS A 304 -24.86 -11.28 -10.70
CA LYS A 304 -25.90 -10.97 -11.70
C LYS A 304 -26.84 -12.16 -11.85
#